data_dfa9d624004e9651ff2e3a9a65a07228
#
_entry.id   dfa9d624004e9651ff2e3a9a65a07228
#
_cell.length_a   1.000
_cell.length_b   1.000
_cell.length_c   1.000
_cell.angle_alpha   90.00
_cell.angle_beta   90.00
_cell.angle_gamma   90.00
#
_symmetry.space_group_name_H-M   'P 1'
#
loop_
_entity.id
_entity.type
_entity.pdbx_description
1 polymer ?
#
loop_
_entity_poly.entity_id
_entity_poly.type
_entity_poly.pdbx_seq_one_letter_code
_entity_poly.pdbx_strand_id
1 'polypeptide(L)'
;MVHFNRRQTLTLMGAAAASGLAAPALAMNKKIKVGALRFTSHSGSFIAQERGYFADAGLDVEFEFFQAAQPMAIAIASGDIDYAVTAVSGGLISLAQKGAIKVIGGALSEEKGIDGQKYLISDASYQAGIKTAKDLDGKRFAVTQAGSSFHYMGAKLAAAEGIDLQFTPLQKVGAIIGAMKSGQVDAWSIVPHIAKPLAAAGAWHMIANVSDYIPDYQVTTVFTSSGNAANERGMTESFLNGFSRGVDDYAAAMIDKTADQDAMVDLIHKYVYADRPREKAAKSIINGTMRLNTGAALNLASIQDQLGWFQSEGLVDADIALDHLVDASYVDTIPA
;
A
#
# COMPACT_ATOMS: atom_id res chain seq x y z
N MET A 1 55.47 24.86 53.91
CA MET A 1 54.38 23.89 54.17
C MET A 1 53.06 24.65 54.16
N VAL A 2 52.21 24.44 53.17
CA VAL A 2 50.92 25.12 53.08
C VAL A 2 49.89 24.23 53.83
N HIS A 3 49.38 24.72 54.94
CA HIS A 3 48.32 24.04 55.73
C HIS A 3 46.96 24.28 55.13
N PHE A 4 46.36 23.24 54.54
CA PHE A 4 44.98 23.26 54.13
C PHE A 4 44.04 23.08 55.34
N ASN A 5 43.09 24.01 55.52
CA ASN A 5 42.08 24.01 56.54
C ASN A 5 40.95 23.04 56.16
N ARG A 6 40.37 22.31 57.16
CA ARG A 6 39.29 21.33 57.00
C ARG A 6 38.08 21.82 56.15
N ARG A 7 37.86 23.09 56.12
CA ARG A 7 36.78 23.70 55.28
C ARG A 7 37.14 23.73 53.80
N GLN A 8 38.42 23.86 53.45
CA GLN A 8 38.89 23.87 52.05
C GLN A 8 38.89 22.49 51.42
N THR A 9 39.05 21.44 52.23
CA THR A 9 38.99 20.05 51.75
C THR A 9 37.55 19.60 51.46
N LEU A 10 36.56 20.12 52.15
CA LEU A 10 35.13 19.82 51.91
C LEU A 10 34.57 20.55 50.65
N THR A 11 35.14 21.70 50.28
CA THR A 11 34.72 22.40 49.05
C THR A 11 35.32 21.79 47.77
N LEU A 12 36.46 21.11 47.87
CA LEU A 12 37.08 20.39 46.74
C LEU A 12 36.43 19.01 46.47
N MET A 13 35.81 18.39 47.48
CA MET A 13 35.08 17.13 47.30
C MET A 13 33.64 17.34 46.79
N GLY A 14 33.06 18.54 46.91
CA GLY A 14 31.73 18.85 46.38
C GLY A 14 31.67 19.18 44.87
N ALA A 15 32.83 19.54 44.28
CA ALA A 15 32.87 19.90 42.86
C ALA A 15 33.13 18.70 41.89
N ALA A 16 33.56 17.55 42.46
CA ALA A 16 33.81 16.32 41.63
C ALA A 16 32.60 15.39 41.49
N ALA A 17 31.49 15.67 42.19
CA ALA A 17 30.31 14.79 42.17
C ALA A 17 29.19 15.29 41.19
N ALA A 18 29.39 16.39 40.48
CA ALA A 18 28.38 16.98 39.58
C ALA A 18 28.63 16.74 38.08
N SER A 19 29.70 15.99 37.74
CA SER A 19 29.81 15.44 36.38
C SER A 19 29.18 14.04 36.32
N GLY A 20 27.93 13.96 36.72
CA GLY A 20 27.06 12.86 36.34
C GLY A 20 27.02 12.83 34.83
N LEU A 21 27.65 11.82 34.25
CA LEU A 21 27.44 11.43 32.87
C LEU A 21 25.93 11.32 32.68
N ALA A 22 25.33 12.37 32.09
CA ALA A 22 24.04 12.21 31.44
C ALA A 22 24.30 11.18 30.32
N ALA A 23 24.14 9.90 30.62
CA ALA A 23 23.99 8.91 29.59
C ALA A 23 22.88 9.46 28.69
N PRO A 24 23.09 9.55 27.36
CA PRO A 24 22.01 9.91 26.47
C PRO A 24 20.89 8.91 26.80
N ALA A 25 19.76 9.41 27.27
CA ALA A 25 18.56 8.60 27.37
C ALA A 25 18.37 8.06 25.96
N LEU A 26 18.57 6.76 25.77
CA LEU A 26 18.21 6.10 24.53
C LEU A 26 16.73 6.38 24.36
N ALA A 27 16.41 7.31 23.47
CA ALA A 27 15.03 7.63 23.15
C ALA A 27 14.42 6.29 22.69
N MET A 28 13.48 5.77 23.47
CA MET A 28 12.77 4.55 23.09
C MET A 28 12.02 4.86 21.80
N ASN A 29 12.20 4.00 20.80
CA ASN A 29 11.46 4.14 19.55
C ASN A 29 9.96 4.18 19.83
N LYS A 30 9.26 5.08 19.16
CA LYS A 30 7.80 5.21 19.29
C LYS A 30 7.13 4.01 18.64
N LYS A 31 6.39 3.24 19.42
CA LYS A 31 5.61 2.12 18.88
C LYS A 31 4.48 2.63 18.01
N ILE A 32 4.38 2.08 16.81
CA ILE A 32 3.31 2.35 15.85
C ILE A 32 2.85 1.05 15.20
N LYS A 33 1.56 1.01 14.84
CA LYS A 33 0.97 -0.08 14.08
C LYS A 33 0.74 0.32 12.63
N VAL A 34 1.13 -0.55 11.71
CA VAL A 34 1.03 -0.31 10.27
C VAL A 34 0.17 -1.38 9.60
N GLY A 35 -0.93 -0.95 8.99
CA GLY A 35 -1.81 -1.82 8.24
C GLY A 35 -1.25 -2.15 6.85
N ALA A 36 -1.26 -3.44 6.49
CA ALA A 36 -0.79 -3.91 5.19
C ALA A 36 -1.57 -5.14 4.70
N LEU A 37 -1.47 -5.43 3.40
CA LEU A 37 -1.82 -6.74 2.82
C LEU A 37 -0.52 -7.51 2.53
N ARG A 38 -0.59 -8.83 2.53
CA ARG A 38 0.55 -9.70 2.16
C ARG A 38 0.74 -9.75 0.64
N PHE A 39 0.95 -8.58 0.04
CA PHE A 39 1.15 -8.39 -1.39
C PHE A 39 2.53 -7.79 -1.69
N THR A 40 3.09 -8.10 -2.85
CA THR A 40 4.34 -7.48 -3.33
C THR A 40 4.22 -5.97 -3.48
N SER A 41 3.03 -5.42 -3.71
CA SER A 41 2.76 -3.98 -3.73
C SER A 41 2.95 -3.27 -2.38
N HIS A 42 3.07 -4.02 -1.28
CA HIS A 42 3.34 -3.48 0.06
C HIS A 42 4.82 -3.62 0.47
N SER A 43 5.68 -4.07 -0.45
CA SER A 43 7.09 -4.38 -0.16
C SER A 43 7.88 -3.19 0.40
N GLY A 44 7.55 -1.95 0.03
CA GLY A 44 8.21 -0.75 0.58
C GLY A 44 8.22 -0.74 2.11
N SER A 45 7.07 -1.02 2.73
CA SER A 45 6.97 -1.11 4.20
C SER A 45 7.76 -2.29 4.78
N PHE A 46 7.72 -3.45 4.13
CA PHE A 46 8.41 -4.65 4.59
C PHE A 46 9.93 -4.50 4.53
N ILE A 47 10.42 -3.92 3.42
CA ILE A 47 11.83 -3.64 3.24
C ILE A 47 12.31 -2.60 4.25
N ALA A 48 11.53 -1.53 4.47
CA ALA A 48 11.84 -0.52 5.47
C ALA A 48 12.01 -1.12 6.87
N GLN A 49 11.16 -2.06 7.26
CA GLN A 49 11.26 -2.79 8.51
C GLN A 49 12.53 -3.66 8.58
N GLU A 50 12.76 -4.48 7.56
CA GLU A 50 13.87 -5.44 7.56
C GLU A 50 15.25 -4.78 7.41
N ARG A 51 15.31 -3.61 6.78
CA ARG A 51 16.51 -2.76 6.67
C ARG A 51 16.74 -1.87 7.89
N GLY A 52 15.80 -1.84 8.83
CA GLY A 52 15.89 -0.99 10.02
C GLY A 52 15.58 0.48 9.78
N TYR A 53 15.04 0.85 8.61
CA TYR A 53 14.79 2.26 8.26
C TYR A 53 13.75 2.93 9.16
N PHE A 54 12.76 2.18 9.63
CA PHE A 54 11.83 2.68 10.65
C PHE A 54 12.51 2.88 11.99
N ALA A 55 13.37 1.93 12.41
CA ALA A 55 14.13 2.05 13.66
C ALA A 55 15.09 3.24 13.63
N ASP A 56 15.80 3.45 12.51
CA ASP A 56 16.66 4.63 12.28
C ASP A 56 15.88 5.95 12.41
N ALA A 57 14.60 5.92 12.01
CA ALA A 57 13.68 7.06 12.11
C ALA A 57 13.00 7.19 13.48
N GLY A 58 13.40 6.37 14.48
CA GLY A 58 12.87 6.40 15.84
C GLY A 58 11.51 5.71 16.00
N LEU A 59 11.15 4.80 15.09
CA LEU A 59 9.89 4.06 15.10
C LEU A 59 10.10 2.57 15.37
N ASP A 60 9.23 1.99 16.20
CA ASP A 60 9.11 0.54 16.43
C ASP A 60 7.80 0.09 15.78
N VAL A 61 7.89 -0.52 14.59
CA VAL A 61 6.75 -0.84 13.74
C VAL A 61 6.26 -2.26 13.98
N GLU A 62 4.96 -2.39 14.25
CA GLU A 62 4.21 -3.65 14.25
C GLU A 62 3.24 -3.67 13.07
N PHE A 63 3.30 -4.74 12.24
CA PHE A 63 2.37 -4.89 11.13
C PHE A 63 1.08 -5.58 11.55
N GLU A 64 -0.06 -5.01 11.14
CA GLU A 64 -1.36 -5.65 11.18
C GLU A 64 -1.82 -5.98 9.75
N PHE A 65 -2.17 -7.26 9.51
CA PHE A 65 -2.48 -7.75 8.16
C PHE A 65 -3.98 -7.86 7.92
N PHE A 66 -4.43 -7.22 6.85
CA PHE A 66 -5.82 -7.17 6.41
C PHE A 66 -6.06 -8.00 5.15
N GLN A 67 -7.33 -8.22 4.79
CA GLN A 67 -7.76 -8.98 3.60
C GLN A 67 -8.46 -8.09 2.55
N ALA A 68 -8.67 -6.81 2.86
CA ALA A 68 -9.29 -5.82 1.99
C ALA A 68 -8.93 -4.38 2.47
N ALA A 69 -9.12 -3.38 1.60
CA ALA A 69 -8.83 -1.98 1.90
C ALA A 69 -9.78 -1.37 2.95
N GLN A 70 -11.07 -1.67 2.86
CA GLN A 70 -12.08 -1.05 3.73
C GLN A 70 -11.87 -1.30 5.23
N PRO A 71 -11.61 -2.54 5.72
CA PRO A 71 -11.32 -2.77 7.14
C PRO A 71 -10.10 -2.00 7.62
N MET A 72 -9.09 -1.81 6.76
CA MET A 72 -7.87 -1.06 7.08
C MET A 72 -8.16 0.44 7.26
N ALA A 73 -9.00 1.03 6.40
CA ALA A 73 -9.42 2.42 6.55
C ALA A 73 -10.24 2.63 7.85
N ILE A 74 -11.09 1.67 8.21
CA ILE A 74 -11.83 1.68 9.48
C ILE A 74 -10.87 1.62 10.67
N ALA A 75 -9.84 0.75 10.63
CA ALA A 75 -8.85 0.61 11.70
C ALA A 75 -8.03 1.88 11.93
N ILE A 76 -7.72 2.65 10.87
CA ILE A 76 -7.13 3.99 11.00
C ILE A 76 -8.11 4.96 11.68
N ALA A 77 -9.36 4.98 11.23
CA ALA A 77 -10.37 5.91 11.76
C ALA A 77 -10.73 5.61 13.23
N SER A 78 -10.64 4.36 13.67
CA SER A 78 -10.85 3.95 15.08
C SER A 78 -9.60 4.13 15.96
N GLY A 79 -8.42 4.35 15.36
CA GLY A 79 -7.15 4.44 16.10
C GLY A 79 -6.54 3.08 16.46
N ASP A 80 -7.01 1.99 15.85
CA ASP A 80 -6.45 0.64 16.07
C ASP A 80 -5.07 0.48 15.40
N ILE A 81 -4.83 1.21 14.30
CA ILE A 81 -3.55 1.34 13.60
C ILE A 81 -3.23 2.79 13.30
N ASP A 82 -1.94 3.14 13.17
CA ASP A 82 -1.46 4.50 12.98
C ASP A 82 -1.30 4.88 11.51
N TYR A 83 -0.73 4.01 10.70
CA TYR A 83 -0.50 4.19 9.27
C TYR A 83 -0.96 2.98 8.48
N ALA A 84 -1.28 3.17 7.23
CA ALA A 84 -1.60 2.06 6.34
C ALA A 84 -1.24 2.36 4.89
N VAL A 85 -1.02 1.28 4.12
CA VAL A 85 -0.82 1.33 2.68
C VAL A 85 -1.90 0.48 2.03
N THR A 86 -2.80 1.09 1.25
CA THR A 86 -3.78 0.35 0.44
C THR A 86 -4.42 1.23 -0.63
N ALA A 87 -5.32 0.62 -1.41
CA ALA A 87 -6.02 1.31 -2.48
C ALA A 87 -7.04 2.34 -1.96
N VAL A 88 -7.22 3.41 -2.72
CA VAL A 88 -8.31 4.35 -2.52
C VAL A 88 -9.65 3.62 -2.70
N SER A 89 -10.60 3.91 -1.86
CA SER A 89 -11.94 3.32 -1.90
C SER A 89 -13.00 4.34 -1.46
N GLY A 90 -14.25 4.14 -1.85
CA GLY A 90 -15.35 5.00 -1.42
C GLY A 90 -15.46 5.11 0.11
N GLY A 91 -15.18 4.02 0.82
CA GLY A 91 -15.17 4.05 2.28
C GLY A 91 -14.02 4.87 2.87
N LEU A 92 -12.81 4.83 2.27
CA LEU A 92 -11.68 5.70 2.65
C LEU A 92 -12.05 7.17 2.42
N ILE A 93 -12.61 7.49 1.23
CA ILE A 93 -13.06 8.85 0.89
C ILE A 93 -14.13 9.35 1.87
N SER A 94 -15.13 8.53 2.19
CA SER A 94 -16.19 8.90 3.14
C SER A 94 -15.65 9.13 4.56
N LEU A 95 -14.62 8.41 4.98
CA LEU A 95 -13.94 8.65 6.26
C LEU A 95 -13.09 9.93 6.23
N ALA A 96 -12.47 10.24 5.10
CA ALA A 96 -11.74 11.50 4.91
C ALA A 96 -12.69 12.70 4.95
N GLN A 97 -13.86 12.62 4.32
CA GLN A 97 -14.89 13.66 4.39
C GLN A 97 -15.33 13.94 5.83
N LYS A 98 -15.42 12.90 6.65
CA LYS A 98 -15.73 13.03 8.09
C LYS A 98 -14.56 13.54 8.93
N GLY A 99 -13.43 13.88 8.30
CA GLY A 99 -12.23 14.35 8.99
C GLY A 99 -11.50 13.26 9.77
N ALA A 100 -11.73 11.96 9.48
CA ALA A 100 -11.12 10.87 10.22
C ALA A 100 -9.74 10.48 9.69
N ILE A 101 -9.51 10.58 8.39
CA ILE A 101 -8.27 10.13 7.73
C ILE A 101 -7.76 11.12 6.69
N LYS A 102 -6.47 11.02 6.36
CA LYS A 102 -5.79 11.74 5.27
C LYS A 102 -4.88 10.79 4.50
N VAL A 103 -4.91 10.90 3.17
CA VAL A 103 -3.87 10.38 2.28
C VAL A 103 -2.67 11.33 2.35
N ILE A 104 -1.49 10.77 2.59
CA ILE A 104 -0.25 11.53 2.85
C ILE A 104 0.90 11.13 1.91
N GLY A 105 0.70 10.16 1.03
CA GLY A 105 1.71 9.72 0.06
C GLY A 105 1.17 8.67 -0.90
N GLY A 106 1.91 8.45 -1.99
CA GLY A 106 1.66 7.42 -2.99
C GLY A 106 2.45 6.13 -2.71
N ALA A 107 2.01 5.03 -3.31
CA ALA A 107 2.72 3.76 -3.27
C ALA A 107 2.66 3.08 -4.65
N LEU A 108 1.81 2.05 -4.86
CA LEU A 108 1.68 1.39 -6.16
C LEU A 108 1.04 2.32 -7.19
N SER A 109 1.66 2.42 -8.37
CA SER A 109 1.07 3.01 -9.57
C SER A 109 1.13 2.04 -10.75
N GLU A 110 0.15 2.11 -11.64
CA GLU A 110 0.24 1.53 -12.98
C GLU A 110 1.13 2.43 -13.84
N GLU A 111 2.06 1.85 -14.57
CA GLU A 111 2.95 2.56 -15.48
C GLU A 111 3.10 1.78 -16.77
N LYS A 112 2.88 2.44 -17.91
CA LYS A 112 3.02 1.80 -19.21
C LYS A 112 4.48 1.36 -19.43
N GLY A 113 4.65 0.08 -19.77
CA GLY A 113 5.98 -0.53 -19.98
C GLY A 113 6.55 -1.21 -18.73
N ILE A 114 5.99 -0.99 -17.56
CA ILE A 114 6.26 -1.76 -16.34
C ILE A 114 5.08 -2.70 -16.08
N ASP A 115 5.38 -3.89 -15.57
CA ASP A 115 4.34 -4.86 -15.25
C ASP A 115 3.42 -4.32 -14.15
N GLY A 116 2.14 -4.62 -14.27
CA GLY A 116 1.10 -4.12 -13.38
C GLY A 116 -0.04 -5.11 -13.22
N GLN A 117 -1.14 -4.64 -12.67
CA GLN A 117 -2.33 -5.46 -12.47
C GLN A 117 -2.91 -5.97 -13.79
N LYS A 118 -3.60 -7.09 -13.74
CA LYS A 118 -4.16 -7.80 -14.88
C LYS A 118 -5.67 -7.88 -14.79
N TYR A 119 -6.35 -7.74 -15.93
CA TYR A 119 -7.71 -8.20 -16.09
C TYR A 119 -7.73 -9.68 -16.45
N LEU A 120 -8.61 -10.42 -15.82
CA LEU A 120 -8.66 -11.88 -15.87
C LEU A 120 -10.05 -12.36 -16.24
N ILE A 121 -10.11 -13.45 -16.98
CA ILE A 121 -11.32 -14.23 -17.23
C ILE A 121 -11.15 -15.60 -16.58
N SER A 122 -12.16 -16.12 -15.88
CA SER A 122 -12.16 -17.46 -15.30
C SER A 122 -12.01 -18.51 -16.41
N ASP A 123 -11.38 -19.66 -16.12
CA ASP A 123 -11.23 -20.71 -17.14
C ASP A 123 -12.59 -21.18 -17.66
N ALA A 124 -13.59 -21.34 -16.77
CA ALA A 124 -14.95 -21.72 -17.17
C ALA A 124 -15.55 -20.74 -18.20
N SER A 125 -15.43 -19.43 -17.97
CA SER A 125 -15.92 -18.40 -18.89
C SER A 125 -15.10 -18.36 -20.18
N TYR A 126 -13.78 -18.57 -20.09
CA TYR A 126 -12.92 -18.66 -21.24
C TYR A 126 -13.26 -19.84 -22.17
N GLN A 127 -13.54 -21.03 -21.60
CA GLN A 127 -14.00 -22.20 -22.35
C GLN A 127 -15.40 -21.99 -22.95
N ALA A 128 -16.25 -21.18 -22.30
CA ALA A 128 -17.56 -20.79 -22.81
C ALA A 128 -17.52 -19.72 -23.92
N GLY A 129 -16.32 -19.30 -24.36
CA GLY A 129 -16.14 -18.41 -25.50
C GLY A 129 -15.81 -16.96 -25.18
N ILE A 130 -15.70 -16.56 -23.90
CA ILE A 130 -15.28 -15.23 -23.51
C ILE A 130 -13.77 -15.16 -23.64
N LYS A 131 -13.26 -14.31 -24.56
CA LYS A 131 -11.82 -14.25 -24.90
C LYS A 131 -11.22 -12.88 -24.74
N THR A 132 -12.05 -11.84 -24.82
CA THR A 132 -11.65 -10.42 -24.80
C THR A 132 -12.40 -9.66 -23.74
N ALA A 133 -11.97 -8.44 -23.45
CA ALA A 133 -12.68 -7.54 -22.53
C ALA A 133 -14.11 -7.24 -23.02
N LYS A 134 -14.30 -7.10 -24.32
CA LYS A 134 -15.61 -6.81 -24.92
C LYS A 134 -16.61 -7.96 -24.75
N ASP A 135 -16.14 -9.21 -24.68
CA ASP A 135 -17.02 -10.38 -24.46
C ASP A 135 -17.56 -10.43 -23.01
N LEU A 136 -17.11 -9.53 -22.12
CA LEU A 136 -17.59 -9.43 -20.76
C LEU A 136 -18.92 -8.70 -20.60
N ASP A 137 -19.55 -8.27 -21.69
CA ASP A 137 -20.86 -7.61 -21.63
C ASP A 137 -21.90 -8.47 -20.90
N GLY A 138 -22.53 -7.88 -19.87
CA GLY A 138 -23.50 -8.56 -18.99
C GLY A 138 -22.91 -9.62 -18.05
N LYS A 139 -21.56 -9.75 -17.95
CA LYS A 139 -20.91 -10.79 -17.15
C LYS A 139 -20.59 -10.30 -15.73
N ARG A 140 -20.37 -11.28 -14.84
CA ARG A 140 -20.09 -11.04 -13.42
C ARG A 140 -18.61 -10.70 -13.24
N PHE A 141 -18.35 -9.48 -12.75
CA PHE A 141 -17.02 -9.00 -12.40
C PHE A 141 -16.86 -8.97 -10.87
N ALA A 142 -15.89 -9.72 -10.35
CA ALA A 142 -15.67 -9.82 -8.91
C ALA A 142 -15.07 -8.56 -8.32
N VAL A 143 -15.57 -8.14 -7.17
CA VAL A 143 -15.05 -7.04 -6.36
C VAL A 143 -15.02 -7.43 -4.88
N THR A 144 -14.19 -6.79 -4.07
CA THR A 144 -14.28 -7.00 -2.61
C THR A 144 -15.58 -6.38 -2.07
N GLN A 145 -15.93 -5.19 -2.56
CA GLN A 145 -17.17 -4.48 -2.23
C GLN A 145 -17.46 -3.40 -3.26
N ALA A 146 -18.66 -2.87 -3.26
CA ALA A 146 -19.00 -1.66 -4.01
C ALA A 146 -18.06 -0.53 -3.55
N GLY A 147 -17.55 0.25 -4.49
CA GLY A 147 -16.59 1.32 -4.19
C GLY A 147 -15.18 0.85 -3.81
N SER A 148 -14.79 -0.40 -4.08
CA SER A 148 -13.39 -0.84 -4.01
C SER A 148 -12.61 -0.43 -5.25
N SER A 149 -11.27 -0.49 -5.20
CA SER A 149 -10.41 -0.30 -6.38
C SER A 149 -10.73 -1.29 -7.50
N PHE A 150 -11.15 -2.51 -7.17
CA PHE A 150 -11.61 -3.49 -8.16
C PHE A 150 -12.87 -3.03 -8.89
N HIS A 151 -13.79 -2.35 -8.17
CA HIS A 151 -14.98 -1.76 -8.78
C HIS A 151 -14.59 -0.63 -9.74
N TYR A 152 -13.71 0.29 -9.32
CA TYR A 152 -13.18 1.35 -10.17
C TYR A 152 -12.51 0.79 -11.44
N MET A 153 -11.60 -0.20 -11.30
CA MET A 153 -10.93 -0.83 -12.45
C MET A 153 -11.93 -1.50 -13.40
N GLY A 154 -12.90 -2.25 -12.87
CA GLY A 154 -13.94 -2.87 -13.70
C GLY A 154 -14.81 -1.85 -14.44
N ALA A 155 -15.18 -0.75 -13.78
CA ALA A 155 -15.96 0.32 -14.39
C ALA A 155 -15.20 1.06 -15.50
N LYS A 156 -13.90 1.33 -15.30
CA LYS A 156 -13.04 1.93 -16.35
C LYS A 156 -12.89 1.00 -17.56
N LEU A 157 -12.73 -0.30 -17.35
CA LEU A 157 -12.75 -1.29 -18.44
C LEU A 157 -14.09 -1.26 -19.18
N ALA A 158 -15.21 -1.32 -18.44
CA ALA A 158 -16.55 -1.33 -19.00
C ALA A 158 -16.83 -0.08 -19.85
N ALA A 159 -16.48 1.09 -19.32
CA ALA A 159 -16.63 2.36 -20.02
C ALA A 159 -15.81 2.42 -21.31
N ALA A 160 -14.57 1.93 -21.28
CA ALA A 160 -13.69 1.94 -22.47
C ALA A 160 -14.16 0.97 -23.56
N GLU A 161 -14.72 -0.18 -23.19
CA GLU A 161 -15.22 -1.19 -24.13
C GLU A 161 -16.69 -0.96 -24.54
N GLY A 162 -17.40 -0.05 -23.89
CA GLY A 162 -18.82 0.21 -24.11
C GLY A 162 -19.70 -0.98 -23.75
N ILE A 163 -19.45 -1.59 -22.60
CA ILE A 163 -20.15 -2.78 -22.06
C ILE A 163 -20.68 -2.52 -20.66
N ASP A 164 -21.58 -3.38 -20.19
CA ASP A 164 -22.09 -3.41 -18.83
C ASP A 164 -21.54 -4.60 -18.04
N LEU A 165 -21.08 -4.38 -16.81
CA LEU A 165 -20.61 -5.42 -15.91
C LEU A 165 -21.53 -5.59 -14.71
N GLN A 166 -21.76 -6.85 -14.29
CA GLN A 166 -22.46 -7.17 -13.06
C GLN A 166 -21.46 -7.32 -11.91
N PHE A 167 -21.27 -6.27 -11.12
CA PHE A 167 -20.32 -6.29 -10.01
C PHE A 167 -20.81 -7.20 -8.88
N THR A 168 -19.96 -8.19 -8.53
CA THR A 168 -20.27 -9.23 -7.52
C THR A 168 -19.36 -9.06 -6.30
N PRO A 169 -19.87 -8.56 -5.16
CA PRO A 169 -19.07 -8.34 -3.96
C PRO A 169 -18.83 -9.65 -3.19
N LEU A 170 -17.56 -9.96 -2.92
CA LEU A 170 -17.10 -11.19 -2.27
C LEU A 170 -16.26 -10.95 -0.99
N GLN A 171 -16.22 -9.71 -0.50
CA GLN A 171 -15.64 -9.24 0.75
C GLN A 171 -14.10 -9.31 0.84
N LYS A 172 -13.45 -10.36 0.36
CA LYS A 172 -12.02 -10.58 0.50
C LYS A 172 -11.42 -11.31 -0.70
N VAL A 173 -10.14 -11.03 -0.96
CA VAL A 173 -9.37 -11.58 -2.09
C VAL A 173 -9.41 -13.12 -2.13
N GLY A 174 -9.28 -13.78 -1.00
CA GLY A 174 -9.36 -15.26 -0.96
C GLY A 174 -10.69 -15.84 -1.45
N ALA A 175 -11.81 -15.17 -1.15
CA ALA A 175 -13.14 -15.57 -1.65
C ALA A 175 -13.25 -15.34 -3.17
N ILE A 176 -12.71 -14.24 -3.68
CA ILE A 176 -12.68 -13.97 -5.13
C ILE A 176 -11.86 -15.04 -5.86
N ILE A 177 -10.69 -15.42 -5.34
CA ILE A 177 -9.87 -16.50 -5.92
C ILE A 177 -10.68 -17.82 -6.00
N GLY A 178 -11.42 -18.16 -4.94
CA GLY A 178 -12.28 -19.33 -4.93
C GLY A 178 -13.39 -19.24 -5.99
N ALA A 179 -14.08 -18.11 -6.07
CA ALA A 179 -15.17 -17.87 -7.00
C ALA A 179 -14.69 -17.87 -8.48
N MET A 180 -13.52 -17.32 -8.76
CA MET A 180 -12.88 -17.38 -10.09
C MET A 180 -12.57 -18.83 -10.49
N LYS A 181 -11.96 -19.62 -9.58
CA LYS A 181 -11.62 -21.01 -9.84
C LYS A 181 -12.84 -21.90 -10.06
N SER A 182 -13.94 -21.62 -9.39
CA SER A 182 -15.20 -22.40 -9.54
C SER A 182 -16.12 -21.91 -10.66
N GLY A 183 -15.76 -20.81 -11.36
CA GLY A 183 -16.61 -20.19 -12.38
C GLY A 183 -17.86 -19.50 -11.83
N GLN A 184 -17.91 -19.19 -10.52
CA GLN A 184 -19.00 -18.43 -9.92
C GLN A 184 -19.01 -16.97 -10.34
N VAL A 185 -17.84 -16.44 -10.74
CA VAL A 185 -17.66 -15.14 -11.38
C VAL A 185 -16.86 -15.29 -12.66
N ASP A 186 -17.07 -14.39 -13.60
CA ASP A 186 -16.55 -14.50 -14.95
C ASP A 186 -15.21 -13.77 -15.10
N ALA A 187 -15.04 -12.63 -14.42
CA ALA A 187 -13.87 -11.78 -14.54
C ALA A 187 -13.47 -11.14 -13.20
N TRP A 188 -12.22 -10.68 -13.16
CA TRP A 188 -11.63 -9.96 -12.05
C TRP A 188 -10.40 -9.19 -12.49
N SER A 189 -9.87 -8.29 -11.61
CA SER A 189 -8.56 -7.66 -11.76
C SER A 189 -7.71 -7.89 -10.51
N ILE A 190 -6.42 -8.20 -10.67
CA ILE A 190 -5.51 -8.44 -9.53
C ILE A 190 -4.04 -8.21 -9.89
N VAL A 191 -3.23 -8.00 -8.86
CA VAL A 191 -1.77 -7.87 -8.92
C VAL A 191 -1.08 -9.10 -9.53
N PRO A 192 0.04 -8.93 -10.26
CA PRO A 192 0.64 -9.97 -11.08
C PRO A 192 1.19 -11.17 -10.29
N HIS A 193 1.62 -11.01 -9.03
CA HIS A 193 2.10 -12.13 -8.23
C HIS A 193 1.01 -13.17 -7.93
N ILE A 194 -0.27 -12.79 -7.98
CA ILE A 194 -1.43 -13.68 -7.87
C ILE A 194 -1.90 -14.09 -9.27
N ALA A 195 -2.01 -13.13 -10.21
CA ALA A 195 -2.54 -13.37 -11.54
C ALA A 195 -1.73 -14.42 -12.32
N LYS A 196 -0.42 -14.22 -12.43
CA LYS A 196 0.46 -15.04 -13.28
C LYS A 196 0.60 -16.49 -12.83
N PRO A 197 0.86 -16.81 -11.54
CA PRO A 197 0.96 -18.21 -11.12
C PRO A 197 -0.32 -18.99 -11.31
N LEU A 198 -1.47 -18.39 -11.07
CA LEU A 198 -2.76 -19.06 -11.21
C LEU A 198 -3.20 -19.15 -12.68
N ALA A 199 -2.82 -18.20 -13.53
CA ALA A 199 -2.97 -18.34 -14.98
C ALA A 199 -2.10 -19.49 -15.52
N ALA A 200 -0.85 -19.59 -15.09
CA ALA A 200 0.04 -20.68 -15.46
C ALA A 200 -0.46 -22.05 -14.98
N ALA A 201 -1.25 -22.10 -13.91
CA ALA A 201 -1.93 -23.29 -13.41
C ALA A 201 -3.29 -23.56 -14.09
N GLY A 202 -3.69 -22.77 -15.09
CA GLY A 202 -4.94 -22.94 -15.84
C GLY A 202 -6.19 -22.51 -15.09
N ALA A 203 -6.06 -21.76 -13.98
CA ALA A 203 -7.23 -21.35 -13.19
C ALA A 203 -8.02 -20.20 -13.84
N TRP A 204 -7.35 -19.40 -14.67
CA TRP A 204 -7.90 -18.27 -15.43
C TRP A 204 -6.98 -17.82 -16.57
N HIS A 205 -7.45 -16.85 -17.36
CA HIS A 205 -6.72 -16.29 -18.51
C HIS A 205 -6.56 -14.78 -18.32
N MET A 206 -5.35 -14.27 -18.52
CA MET A 206 -5.07 -12.84 -18.54
C MET A 206 -5.45 -12.27 -19.92
N ILE A 207 -6.26 -11.22 -19.96
CA ILE A 207 -6.77 -10.64 -21.21
C ILE A 207 -6.23 -9.23 -21.50
N ALA A 208 -5.81 -8.49 -20.48
CA ALA A 208 -5.26 -7.15 -20.62
C ALA A 208 -4.50 -6.73 -19.34
N ASN A 209 -3.74 -5.65 -19.45
CA ASN A 209 -3.20 -4.94 -18.28
C ASN A 209 -4.16 -3.84 -17.83
N VAL A 210 -4.15 -3.50 -16.55
CA VAL A 210 -4.92 -2.36 -16.05
C VAL A 210 -4.41 -1.06 -16.65
N SER A 211 -3.08 -0.93 -16.85
CA SER A 211 -2.46 0.24 -17.48
C SER A 211 -2.87 0.48 -18.95
N ASP A 212 -3.46 -0.51 -19.62
CA ASP A 212 -3.99 -0.35 -20.98
C ASP A 212 -5.28 0.51 -20.97
N TYR A 213 -6.02 0.52 -19.87
CA TYR A 213 -7.29 1.23 -19.67
C TYR A 213 -7.18 2.43 -18.73
N ILE A 214 -6.27 2.37 -17.78
CA ILE A 214 -6.05 3.40 -16.75
C ILE A 214 -4.55 3.65 -16.64
N PRO A 215 -3.97 4.40 -17.59
CA PRO A 215 -2.55 4.77 -17.52
C PRO A 215 -2.29 5.66 -16.29
N ASP A 216 -1.10 5.53 -15.71
CA ASP A 216 -0.63 6.33 -14.56
C ASP A 216 -1.55 6.29 -13.32
N TYR A 217 -2.31 5.19 -13.17
CA TYR A 217 -3.26 4.99 -12.08
C TYR A 217 -2.54 4.84 -10.74
N GLN A 218 -2.76 5.78 -9.82
CA GLN A 218 -2.34 5.66 -8.41
C GLN A 218 -3.23 4.64 -7.71
N VAL A 219 -2.78 3.39 -7.67
CA VAL A 219 -3.57 2.28 -7.14
C VAL A 219 -3.63 2.32 -5.63
N THR A 220 -2.45 2.37 -4.97
CA THR A 220 -2.37 2.42 -3.51
C THR A 220 -1.72 3.70 -3.02
N THR A 221 -2.15 4.13 -1.86
CA THR A 221 -1.68 5.33 -1.16
C THR A 221 -1.24 4.99 0.25
N VAL A 222 -0.38 5.81 0.81
CA VAL A 222 -0.09 5.86 2.24
C VAL A 222 -1.11 6.79 2.89
N PHE A 223 -1.72 6.37 3.99
CA PHE A 223 -2.69 7.19 4.72
C PHE A 223 -2.62 6.97 6.22
N THR A 224 -3.11 7.94 6.97
CA THR A 224 -3.10 7.98 8.43
C THR A 224 -4.36 8.66 8.96
N SER A 225 -4.54 8.72 10.27
CA SER A 225 -5.61 9.53 10.87
C SER A 225 -5.36 11.01 10.63
N SER A 226 -6.43 11.80 10.50
CA SER A 226 -6.31 13.27 10.43
C SER A 226 -5.63 13.85 11.66
N GLY A 227 -5.77 13.19 12.83
CA GLY A 227 -5.07 13.56 14.06
C GLY A 227 -3.56 13.42 13.93
N ASN A 228 -3.07 12.28 13.43
CA ASN A 228 -1.64 12.08 13.17
C ASN A 228 -1.11 13.07 12.12
N ALA A 229 -1.84 13.26 11.01
CA ALA A 229 -1.46 14.22 9.99
C ALA A 229 -1.36 15.66 10.53
N ALA A 230 -2.29 16.08 11.37
CA ALA A 230 -2.31 17.46 11.87
C ALA A 230 -1.36 17.72 13.05
N ASN A 231 -1.22 16.75 13.98
CA ASN A 231 -0.60 16.97 15.29
C ASN A 231 0.71 16.20 15.48
N GLU A 232 0.99 15.17 14.68
CA GLU A 232 2.16 14.30 14.80
C GLU A 232 3.04 14.38 13.53
N ARG A 233 3.24 15.60 13.00
CA ARG A 233 3.94 15.81 11.73
C ARG A 233 5.32 15.12 11.70
N GLY A 234 6.14 15.30 12.72
CA GLY A 234 7.47 14.70 12.80
C GLY A 234 7.44 13.16 12.76
N MET A 235 6.45 12.52 13.42
CA MET A 235 6.26 11.07 13.35
C MET A 235 5.81 10.62 11.95
N THR A 236 4.92 11.37 11.33
CA THR A 236 4.42 11.10 9.97
C THR A 236 5.54 11.22 8.94
N GLU A 237 6.37 12.26 9.03
CA GLU A 237 7.56 12.43 8.18
C GLU A 237 8.59 11.31 8.42
N SER A 238 8.81 10.89 9.68
CA SER A 238 9.66 9.75 10.02
C SER A 238 9.18 8.45 9.38
N PHE A 239 7.86 8.20 9.43
CA PHE A 239 7.25 7.02 8.79
C PHE A 239 7.43 7.06 7.26
N LEU A 240 7.11 8.18 6.61
CA LEU A 240 7.24 8.35 5.16
C LEU A 240 8.70 8.25 4.70
N ASN A 241 9.65 8.79 5.47
CA ASN A 241 11.08 8.65 5.19
C ASN A 241 11.51 7.18 5.20
N GLY A 242 11.17 6.44 6.25
CA GLY A 242 11.46 5.00 6.32
C GLY A 242 10.82 4.22 5.17
N PHE A 243 9.53 4.47 4.90
CA PHE A 243 8.80 3.85 3.79
C PHE A 243 9.43 4.15 2.44
N SER A 244 9.77 5.41 2.15
CA SER A 244 10.40 5.84 0.89
C SER A 244 11.73 5.14 0.65
N ARG A 245 12.61 5.08 1.67
CA ARG A 245 13.88 4.33 1.58
C ARG A 245 13.65 2.85 1.23
N GLY A 246 12.63 2.23 1.80
CA GLY A 246 12.24 0.86 1.45
C GLY A 246 11.74 0.72 0.01
N VAL A 247 11.02 1.72 -0.52
CA VAL A 247 10.60 1.79 -1.92
C VAL A 247 11.78 1.98 -2.85
N ASP A 248 12.75 2.84 -2.48
CA ASP A 248 13.95 3.09 -3.29
C ASP A 248 14.81 1.81 -3.41
N ASP A 249 15.01 1.08 -2.31
CA ASP A 249 15.70 -0.22 -2.33
C ASP A 249 14.95 -1.24 -3.20
N TYR A 250 13.61 -1.26 -3.11
CA TYR A 250 12.78 -2.11 -3.96
C TYR A 250 12.97 -1.75 -5.44
N ALA A 251 12.92 -0.48 -5.79
CA ALA A 251 13.09 -0.04 -7.17
C ALA A 251 14.46 -0.45 -7.72
N ALA A 252 15.54 -0.20 -6.97
CA ALA A 252 16.90 -0.57 -7.34
C ALA A 252 17.05 -2.07 -7.60
N ALA A 253 16.47 -2.94 -6.76
CA ALA A 253 16.61 -4.39 -6.92
C ALA A 253 15.63 -5.00 -7.90
N MET A 254 14.36 -4.57 -7.88
CA MET A 254 13.28 -5.26 -8.59
C MET A 254 12.99 -4.64 -9.97
N ILE A 255 13.13 -3.32 -10.12
CA ILE A 255 12.84 -2.60 -11.37
C ILE A 255 14.14 -2.38 -12.15
N ASP A 256 15.09 -1.64 -11.56
CA ASP A 256 16.30 -1.17 -12.23
C ASP A 256 17.39 -2.25 -12.31
N LYS A 257 17.31 -3.25 -11.43
CA LYS A 257 18.25 -4.38 -11.32
C LYS A 257 19.70 -3.92 -11.09
N THR A 258 19.85 -2.84 -10.35
CA THR A 258 21.14 -2.27 -9.93
C THR A 258 21.60 -2.79 -8.56
N ALA A 259 20.71 -3.48 -7.83
CA ALA A 259 20.99 -4.11 -6.55
C ALA A 259 20.61 -5.60 -6.57
N ASP A 260 20.97 -6.33 -5.51
CA ASP A 260 20.78 -7.78 -5.40
C ASP A 260 19.29 -8.13 -5.30
N GLN A 261 18.74 -8.68 -6.39
CA GLN A 261 17.35 -9.09 -6.49
C GLN A 261 17.04 -10.30 -5.58
N ASP A 262 17.96 -11.26 -5.47
CA ASP A 262 17.75 -12.45 -4.63
C ASP A 262 17.65 -12.09 -3.15
N ALA A 263 18.56 -11.24 -2.65
CA ALA A 263 18.49 -10.71 -1.30
C ALA A 263 17.19 -9.93 -1.07
N MET A 264 16.71 -9.18 -2.04
CA MET A 264 15.43 -8.46 -1.97
C MET A 264 14.24 -9.41 -1.91
N VAL A 265 14.25 -10.47 -2.71
CA VAL A 265 13.24 -11.54 -2.65
C VAL A 265 13.19 -12.18 -1.27
N ASP A 266 14.33 -12.40 -0.62
CA ASP A 266 14.39 -12.98 0.71
C ASP A 266 13.73 -12.08 1.78
N LEU A 267 13.92 -10.76 1.69
CA LEU A 267 13.23 -9.81 2.57
C LEU A 267 11.71 -9.84 2.35
N ILE A 268 11.27 -9.77 1.09
CA ILE A 268 9.84 -9.76 0.75
C ILE A 268 9.18 -11.09 1.15
N HIS A 269 9.87 -12.23 0.98
CA HIS A 269 9.35 -13.55 1.29
C HIS A 269 8.96 -13.72 2.76
N LYS A 270 9.57 -13.01 3.68
CA LYS A 270 9.20 -13.04 5.12
C LYS A 270 7.73 -12.63 5.36
N TYR A 271 7.15 -11.84 4.45
CA TYR A 271 5.80 -11.28 4.56
C TYR A 271 4.84 -11.79 3.49
N VAL A 272 5.35 -12.06 2.29
CA VAL A 272 4.57 -12.49 1.14
C VAL A 272 4.91 -13.94 0.83
N TYR A 273 3.94 -14.84 0.95
CA TYR A 273 4.13 -16.29 0.81
C TYR A 273 5.07 -16.91 1.86
N ALA A 274 5.13 -16.35 3.06
CA ALA A 274 5.96 -16.86 4.15
C ALA A 274 5.66 -18.32 4.54
N ASP A 275 4.47 -18.81 4.22
CA ASP A 275 3.99 -20.19 4.41
C ASP A 275 4.47 -21.16 3.31
N ARG A 276 5.18 -20.69 2.28
CA ARG A 276 5.65 -21.49 1.14
C ARG A 276 7.18 -21.60 1.15
N PRO A 277 7.72 -22.72 0.62
CA PRO A 277 9.17 -22.80 0.39
C PRO A 277 9.66 -21.63 -0.51
N ARG A 278 10.82 -21.08 -0.15
CA ARG A 278 11.44 -19.91 -0.83
C ARG A 278 11.51 -20.09 -2.35
N GLU A 279 11.89 -21.24 -2.84
CA GLU A 279 12.06 -21.54 -4.28
C GLU A 279 10.73 -21.43 -5.04
N LYS A 280 9.60 -21.75 -4.38
CA LYS A 280 8.26 -21.61 -4.94
C LYS A 280 7.74 -20.17 -4.86
N ALA A 281 8.06 -19.48 -3.77
CA ALA A 281 7.66 -18.10 -3.55
C ALA A 281 8.41 -17.10 -4.44
N ALA A 282 9.72 -17.30 -4.61
CA ALA A 282 10.62 -16.39 -5.33
C ALA A 282 10.12 -16.03 -6.73
N LYS A 283 9.74 -17.03 -7.52
CA LYS A 283 9.18 -16.79 -8.88
C LYS A 283 7.92 -15.92 -8.84
N SER A 284 7.05 -16.14 -7.86
CA SER A 284 5.82 -15.35 -7.72
C SER A 284 6.12 -13.93 -7.26
N ILE A 285 7.09 -13.73 -6.36
CA ILE A 285 7.53 -12.42 -5.89
C ILE A 285 8.15 -11.63 -7.05
N ILE A 286 9.07 -12.23 -7.82
CA ILE A 286 9.69 -11.59 -9.00
C ILE A 286 8.64 -11.27 -10.06
N ASN A 287 7.72 -12.20 -10.35
CA ASN A 287 6.60 -11.96 -11.26
C ASN A 287 5.61 -10.90 -10.76
N GLY A 288 5.68 -10.55 -9.49
CA GLY A 288 4.86 -9.52 -8.85
C GLY A 288 5.52 -8.14 -8.81
N THR A 289 6.63 -7.95 -9.52
CA THR A 289 7.28 -6.65 -9.62
C THR A 289 6.36 -5.65 -10.31
N MET A 290 6.17 -4.49 -9.67
CA MET A 290 5.31 -3.39 -10.13
C MET A 290 5.97 -2.05 -9.76
N ARG A 291 5.51 -0.95 -10.34
CA ARG A 291 5.98 0.38 -9.96
C ARG A 291 5.48 0.75 -8.55
N LEU A 292 6.41 0.95 -7.62
CA LEU A 292 6.16 1.69 -6.38
C LEU A 292 6.78 3.08 -6.54
N ASN A 293 6.06 4.12 -6.15
CA ASN A 293 6.49 5.51 -6.35
C ASN A 293 7.63 5.86 -5.40
N THR A 294 8.82 6.10 -5.93
CA THR A 294 9.97 6.59 -5.17
C THR A 294 9.63 7.91 -4.49
N GLY A 295 10.22 8.15 -3.31
CA GLY A 295 9.87 9.33 -2.51
C GLY A 295 8.43 9.32 -1.96
N ALA A 296 7.70 8.18 -2.06
CA ALA A 296 6.27 8.12 -1.81
C ALA A 296 5.46 9.16 -2.61
N ALA A 297 5.97 9.58 -3.79
CA ALA A 297 5.36 10.61 -4.62
C ALA A 297 3.90 10.28 -4.99
N LEU A 298 3.03 11.29 -4.98
CA LEU A 298 1.58 11.12 -5.13
C LEU A 298 1.08 11.69 -6.45
N ASN A 299 0.39 10.88 -7.24
CA ASN A 299 -0.28 11.32 -8.47
C ASN A 299 -1.65 11.92 -8.14
N LEU A 300 -1.70 13.25 -7.96
CA LEU A 300 -2.92 13.97 -7.61
C LEU A 300 -3.97 13.90 -8.73
N ALA A 301 -3.55 13.90 -9.99
CA ALA A 301 -4.48 13.81 -11.13
C ALA A 301 -5.22 12.47 -11.11
N SER A 302 -4.51 11.37 -10.82
CA SER A 302 -5.13 10.06 -10.68
C SER A 302 -6.08 9.98 -9.48
N ILE A 303 -5.72 10.57 -8.33
CA ILE A 303 -6.62 10.61 -7.16
C ILE A 303 -7.86 11.44 -7.45
N GLN A 304 -7.71 12.57 -8.18
CA GLN A 304 -8.84 13.40 -8.58
C GLN A 304 -9.79 12.67 -9.54
N ASP A 305 -9.25 11.91 -10.53
CA ASP A 305 -10.08 11.09 -11.43
C ASP A 305 -10.86 10.01 -10.67
N GLN A 306 -10.20 9.33 -9.71
CA GLN A 306 -10.86 8.36 -8.85
C GLN A 306 -11.98 9.02 -8.04
N LEU A 307 -11.72 10.16 -7.39
CA LEU A 307 -12.71 10.90 -6.62
C LEU A 307 -13.92 11.27 -7.49
N GLY A 308 -13.69 11.83 -8.69
CA GLY A 308 -14.74 12.19 -9.64
C GLY A 308 -15.58 10.98 -10.06
N TRP A 309 -14.95 9.83 -10.30
CA TRP A 309 -15.67 8.60 -10.59
C TRP A 309 -16.53 8.14 -9.40
N PHE A 310 -16.00 8.12 -8.17
CA PHE A 310 -16.77 7.75 -6.97
C PHE A 310 -17.98 8.67 -6.76
N GLN A 311 -17.82 9.96 -7.06
CA GLN A 311 -18.90 10.95 -7.01
C GLN A 311 -19.96 10.71 -8.08
N SER A 312 -19.56 10.45 -9.34
CA SER A 312 -20.48 10.19 -10.44
C SER A 312 -21.32 8.93 -10.26
N GLU A 313 -20.75 7.92 -9.57
CA GLU A 313 -21.46 6.68 -9.23
C GLU A 313 -22.32 6.79 -7.96
N GLY A 314 -22.34 7.95 -7.31
CA GLY A 314 -23.08 8.16 -6.05
C GLY A 314 -22.53 7.32 -4.88
N LEU A 315 -21.28 6.89 -4.96
CA LEU A 315 -20.63 6.06 -3.92
C LEU A 315 -20.04 6.90 -2.78
N VAL A 316 -19.89 8.19 -3.01
CA VAL A 316 -19.47 9.21 -2.04
C VAL A 316 -20.22 10.50 -2.32
N ASP A 317 -20.22 11.44 -1.38
CA ASP A 317 -20.90 12.72 -1.56
C ASP A 317 -20.27 13.53 -2.69
N ALA A 318 -21.11 14.22 -3.47
CA ALA A 318 -20.71 14.92 -4.69
C ALA A 318 -19.85 16.16 -4.45
N ASP A 319 -19.86 16.71 -3.24
CA ASP A 319 -19.19 17.95 -2.84
C ASP A 319 -17.86 17.76 -2.14
N ILE A 320 -17.36 16.51 -2.01
CA ILE A 320 -16.04 16.26 -1.42
C ILE A 320 -14.95 16.86 -2.31
N ALA A 321 -14.18 17.79 -1.77
CA ALA A 321 -12.99 18.33 -2.43
C ALA A 321 -11.76 17.44 -2.18
N LEU A 322 -10.78 17.51 -3.10
CA LEU A 322 -9.55 16.70 -3.03
C LEU A 322 -8.76 16.96 -1.74
N ASP A 323 -8.74 18.18 -1.24
CA ASP A 323 -8.05 18.58 -0.01
C ASP A 323 -8.67 17.99 1.27
N HIS A 324 -9.95 17.59 1.25
CA HIS A 324 -10.51 16.77 2.32
C HIS A 324 -9.87 15.38 2.37
N LEU A 325 -9.53 14.82 1.21
CA LEU A 325 -8.96 13.47 1.09
C LEU A 325 -7.44 13.46 1.27
N VAL A 326 -6.73 14.44 0.69
CA VAL A 326 -5.27 14.45 0.54
C VAL A 326 -4.63 15.59 1.32
N ASP A 327 -3.51 15.30 2.00
CA ASP A 327 -2.53 16.29 2.43
C ASP A 327 -1.22 16.06 1.66
N ALA A 328 -1.07 16.79 0.56
CA ALA A 328 0.11 16.69 -0.32
C ALA A 328 1.34 17.41 0.24
N SER A 329 1.28 18.02 1.43
CA SER A 329 2.43 18.74 2.03
C SER A 329 3.54 17.82 2.55
N TYR A 330 3.32 16.51 2.53
CA TYR A 330 4.24 15.50 3.05
C TYR A 330 5.20 14.93 2.00
N VAL A 331 4.83 14.94 0.73
CA VAL A 331 5.55 14.27 -0.36
C VAL A 331 5.49 15.10 -1.63
N ASP A 332 6.42 14.81 -2.55
CA ASP A 332 6.35 15.38 -3.89
C ASP A 332 5.13 14.85 -4.64
N THR A 333 4.61 15.64 -5.57
CA THR A 333 3.52 15.25 -6.45
C THR A 333 4.04 14.92 -7.84
N ILE A 334 3.48 13.89 -8.45
CA ILE A 334 3.77 13.53 -9.84
C ILE A 334 3.00 14.50 -10.75
N PRO A 335 3.68 15.20 -11.68
CA PRO A 335 3.01 16.07 -12.66
C PRO A 335 1.97 15.30 -13.48
N ALA A 336 0.88 15.99 -13.88
CA ALA A 336 -0.15 15.44 -14.75
C ALA A 336 0.34 15.28 -16.20
#